data_2c33384d91ceb8de2adfeefb3e639623
#
_entry.id   2c33384d91ceb8de2adfeefb3e639623
#
_cell.length_a   1.000
_cell.length_b   1.000
_cell.length_c   1.000
_cell.angle_alpha   90.00
_cell.angle_beta   90.00
_cell.angle_gamma   90.00
#
_symmetry.space_group_name_H-M   'P 1'
#
loop_
_entity.id
_entity.type
_entity.pdbx_description
1 polymer ?
#
loop_
_entity_poly.entity_id
_entity_poly.type
_entity_poly.pdbx_seq_one_letter_code
_entity_poly.pdbx_strand_id
1 'polypeptide(L)'
;MSQASIEVRDLVVRYGTVVAVRGVSFTVGAGEHLTLLGPSGCGKTTTLRAIAGLERPTSGEIRIGGNAVFSSAPAVNVPAERRELSMVFQSYAIWPHMTVFENVAYGLRVRRLPEVEVTTRVREALDLVQLGDLGARSASKLSGGQQQRVALARAFVFSPSVLLFDEPLSNLDAKLRAEMRVELKELQRRLDVTSVYVTHDLEEALAISDRIVVMRDGAIEQVGTPGEIYDRPRNTFVADFVGSANLIRGRRRPDLERDGLVVIETPGGALVHGIAPDRRAGAEVLVAVRTVRLRIDRARPAGAVNVWPARIRQRVFQGDFTQYHLEWEGRQLIVRSAAAEPMAEGDAVFVSAEPRHCVLLEE
;
A
#
# COMPACT_ATOMS: atom_id res chain seq x y z
N MET A 1 -6.86 6.09 25.06
CA MET A 1 -5.41 5.81 24.92
C MET A 1 -4.75 7.06 24.37
N SER A 2 -3.54 7.41 24.80
CA SER A 2 -2.81 8.53 24.21
C SER A 2 -2.26 8.08 22.85
N GLN A 3 -2.75 8.67 21.78
CA GLN A 3 -2.24 8.43 20.42
C GLN A 3 -0.88 9.10 20.27
N ALA A 4 0.09 8.40 19.66
CA ALA A 4 1.42 8.94 19.42
C ALA A 4 1.68 9.08 17.93
N SER A 5 2.11 10.25 17.48
CA SER A 5 2.61 10.48 16.13
C SER A 5 3.99 9.85 15.92
N ILE A 6 4.35 9.55 14.68
CA ILE A 6 5.68 9.10 14.29
C ILE A 6 6.27 10.11 13.30
N GLU A 7 7.51 10.51 13.51
CA GLU A 7 8.29 11.30 12.57
C GLU A 7 9.57 10.56 12.21
N VAL A 8 9.84 10.43 10.93
CA VAL A 8 11.08 9.92 10.38
C VAL A 8 11.70 11.01 9.52
N ARG A 9 12.96 11.38 9.80
CA ARG A 9 13.68 12.46 9.09
C ARG A 9 15.02 11.96 8.61
N ASP A 10 15.27 12.07 7.31
CA ASP A 10 16.52 11.78 6.61
C ASP A 10 17.15 10.44 7.01
N LEU A 11 16.29 9.42 7.21
CA LEU A 11 16.68 8.12 7.70
C LEU A 11 17.54 7.38 6.69
N VAL A 12 18.76 7.02 7.09
CA VAL A 12 19.69 6.21 6.30
C VAL A 12 20.03 4.93 7.05
N VAL A 13 19.91 3.79 6.36
CA VAL A 13 20.35 2.49 6.87
C VAL A 13 21.28 1.85 5.88
N ARG A 14 22.45 1.39 6.37
CA ARG A 14 23.49 0.73 5.57
C ARG A 14 23.85 -0.63 6.13
N TYR A 15 24.07 -1.58 5.23
CA TYR A 15 24.67 -2.89 5.51
C TYR A 15 25.97 -3.01 4.71
N GLY A 16 27.09 -2.76 5.36
CA GLY A 16 28.37 -2.68 4.66
C GLY A 16 28.37 -1.61 3.58
N THR A 17 28.53 -2.01 2.32
CA THR A 17 28.52 -1.10 1.16
C THR A 17 27.10 -0.81 0.61
N VAL A 18 26.09 -1.61 1.01
CA VAL A 18 24.73 -1.49 0.50
C VAL A 18 23.95 -0.47 1.34
N VAL A 19 23.37 0.53 0.68
CA VAL A 19 22.45 1.50 1.30
C VAL A 19 21.03 1.02 1.08
N ALA A 20 20.43 0.42 2.13
CA ALA A 20 19.08 -0.12 2.09
C ALA A 20 17.99 0.94 2.20
N VAL A 21 18.26 2.04 2.93
CA VAL A 21 17.37 3.20 3.07
C VAL A 21 18.18 4.47 2.85
N ARG A 22 17.71 5.34 1.96
CA ARG A 22 18.49 6.45 1.37
C ARG A 22 17.91 7.82 1.72
N GLY A 23 17.85 8.17 3.01
CA GLY A 23 17.38 9.48 3.45
C GLY A 23 15.86 9.64 3.36
N VAL A 24 15.09 8.63 3.79
CA VAL A 24 13.64 8.71 3.77
C VAL A 24 13.12 9.61 4.88
N SER A 25 12.11 10.45 4.54
CA SER A 25 11.44 11.34 5.48
C SER A 25 9.93 11.26 5.29
N PHE A 26 9.20 10.98 6.38
CA PHE A 26 7.74 10.97 6.41
C PHE A 26 7.23 11.13 7.84
N THR A 27 5.95 11.45 7.96
CA THR A 27 5.24 11.56 9.24
C THR A 27 4.01 10.67 9.23
N VAL A 28 3.63 10.17 10.42
CA VAL A 28 2.36 9.48 10.66
C VAL A 28 1.64 10.26 11.74
N GLY A 29 0.43 10.72 11.46
CA GLY A 29 -0.41 11.41 12.42
C GLY A 29 -0.89 10.47 13.53
N ALA A 30 -1.33 11.05 14.65
CA ALA A 30 -1.97 10.29 15.73
C ALA A 30 -3.25 9.62 15.21
N GLY A 31 -3.40 8.30 15.40
CA GLY A 31 -4.51 7.51 14.89
C GLY A 31 -4.46 7.20 13.39
N GLU A 32 -3.45 7.68 12.67
CA GLU A 32 -3.29 7.44 11.23
C GLU A 32 -2.74 6.04 10.93
N HIS A 33 -3.23 5.44 9.86
CA HIS A 33 -2.71 4.22 9.26
C HIS A 33 -1.88 4.53 8.02
N LEU A 34 -0.55 4.46 8.13
CA LEU A 34 0.37 4.66 7.03
C LEU A 34 0.92 3.32 6.54
N THR A 35 0.85 3.10 5.22
CA THR A 35 1.46 1.91 4.61
C THR A 35 2.73 2.25 3.84
N LEU A 36 3.80 1.50 4.07
CA LEU A 36 5.00 1.46 3.22
C LEU A 36 4.77 0.40 2.15
N LEU A 37 4.63 0.80 0.90
CA LEU A 37 4.36 -0.04 -0.26
C LEU A 37 5.55 -0.01 -1.23
N GLY A 38 5.90 -1.14 -1.84
CA GLY A 38 6.97 -1.19 -2.85
C GLY A 38 7.46 -2.60 -3.12
N PRO A 39 8.30 -2.82 -4.13
CA PRO A 39 8.84 -4.14 -4.46
C PRO A 39 9.69 -4.72 -3.33
N SER A 40 9.95 -6.03 -3.40
CA SER A 40 10.84 -6.69 -2.44
C SER A 40 12.23 -6.08 -2.47
N GLY A 41 12.83 -5.88 -1.29
CA GLY A 41 14.17 -5.30 -1.16
C GLY A 41 14.26 -3.76 -1.25
N CYS A 42 13.15 -3.02 -1.43
CA CYS A 42 13.19 -1.55 -1.52
C CYS A 42 13.34 -0.81 -0.17
N GLY A 43 13.54 -1.50 0.95
CA GLY A 43 13.82 -0.88 2.25
C GLY A 43 12.65 -0.75 3.22
N LYS A 44 11.43 -1.21 2.92
CA LYS A 44 10.22 -1.12 3.77
C LYS A 44 10.43 -1.75 5.15
N THR A 45 10.73 -3.05 5.18
CA THR A 45 10.96 -3.79 6.43
C THR A 45 12.14 -3.22 7.23
N THR A 46 13.20 -2.78 6.54
CA THR A 46 14.35 -2.11 7.18
C THR A 46 13.91 -0.82 7.86
N THR A 47 13.10 0.01 7.20
CA THR A 47 12.54 1.24 7.77
C THR A 47 11.64 0.93 8.96
N LEU A 48 10.75 -0.06 8.84
CA LEU A 48 9.87 -0.48 9.93
C LEU A 48 10.67 -0.96 11.16
N ARG A 49 11.68 -1.80 10.94
CA ARG A 49 12.56 -2.31 12.01
C ARG A 49 13.41 -1.22 12.65
N ALA A 50 13.79 -0.20 11.89
CA ALA A 50 14.44 0.99 12.43
C ALA A 50 13.51 1.77 13.38
N ILE A 51 12.22 1.94 13.02
CA ILE A 51 11.21 2.54 13.91
C ILE A 51 11.01 1.68 15.15
N ALA A 52 10.98 0.34 15.01
CA ALA A 52 10.85 -0.60 16.11
C ALA A 52 12.07 -0.62 17.06
N GLY A 53 13.24 -0.14 16.62
CA GLY A 53 14.50 -0.26 17.37
C GLY A 53 15.19 -1.61 17.24
N LEU A 54 14.74 -2.44 16.29
CA LEU A 54 15.33 -3.74 15.94
C LEU A 54 16.46 -3.59 14.94
N GLU A 55 16.53 -2.47 14.25
CA GLU A 55 17.59 -2.12 13.31
C GLU A 55 18.16 -0.75 13.72
N ARG A 56 19.49 -0.61 13.71
CA ARG A 56 20.15 0.64 14.04
C ARG A 56 20.43 1.45 12.77
N PRO A 57 19.80 2.62 12.60
CA PRO A 57 20.10 3.49 11.47
C PRO A 57 21.55 3.99 11.48
N THR A 58 22.06 4.32 10.31
CA THR A 58 23.38 4.95 10.14
C THR A 58 23.31 6.44 10.43
N SER A 59 22.23 7.10 10.00
CA SER A 59 21.97 8.51 10.27
C SER A 59 20.48 8.85 10.18
N GLY A 60 20.12 10.07 10.54
CA GLY A 60 18.76 10.58 10.58
C GLY A 60 18.17 10.67 11.97
N GLU A 61 16.86 10.84 12.04
CA GLU A 61 16.12 10.97 13.29
C GLU A 61 14.79 10.20 13.21
N ILE A 62 14.39 9.57 14.32
CA ILE A 62 13.06 8.96 14.51
C ILE A 62 12.50 9.48 15.83
N ARG A 63 11.27 10.02 15.78
CA ARG A 63 10.50 10.44 16.96
C ARG A 63 9.20 9.67 17.06
N ILE A 64 8.80 9.34 18.30
CA ILE A 64 7.51 8.73 18.64
C ILE A 64 6.88 9.56 19.75
N GLY A 65 5.65 10.04 19.54
CA GLY A 65 4.97 10.92 20.51
C GLY A 65 5.78 12.18 20.84
N GLY A 66 6.51 12.73 19.87
CA GLY A 66 7.39 13.89 20.05
C GLY A 66 8.75 13.60 20.67
N ASN A 67 8.98 12.40 21.24
CA ASN A 67 10.23 12.00 21.86
C ASN A 67 11.19 11.39 20.84
N ALA A 68 12.45 11.82 20.81
CA ALA A 68 13.46 11.19 19.95
C ALA A 68 13.79 9.78 20.49
N VAL A 69 13.53 8.75 19.66
CA VAL A 69 13.88 7.35 19.97
C VAL A 69 15.16 6.92 19.24
N PHE A 70 15.48 7.61 18.15
CA PHE A 70 16.77 7.53 17.48
C PHE A 70 17.14 8.91 16.94
N SER A 71 18.41 9.28 17.12
CA SER A 71 19.01 10.45 16.47
C SER A 71 20.51 10.24 16.31
N SER A 72 21.05 10.63 15.16
CA SER A 72 22.49 10.62 14.91
C SER A 72 23.18 11.86 15.49
N ALA A 73 22.44 12.98 15.68
CA ALA A 73 22.96 14.24 16.24
C ALA A 73 21.84 15.05 16.92
N PRO A 74 21.78 15.13 18.29
CA PRO A 74 22.64 14.41 19.23
C PRO A 74 22.39 12.91 19.23
N ALA A 75 23.38 12.11 19.62
CA ALA A 75 23.29 10.66 19.62
C ALA A 75 22.27 10.13 20.63
N VAL A 76 21.16 9.61 20.14
CA VAL A 76 20.11 8.93 20.90
C VAL A 76 19.83 7.59 20.26
N ASN A 77 19.69 6.54 21.05
CA ASN A 77 19.23 5.23 20.57
C ASN A 77 18.50 4.51 21.71
N VAL A 78 17.19 4.67 21.75
CA VAL A 78 16.31 3.98 22.71
C VAL A 78 16.15 2.53 22.25
N PRO A 79 16.42 1.52 23.11
CA PRO A 79 16.24 0.13 22.75
C PRO A 79 14.75 -0.22 22.53
N ALA A 80 14.48 -1.27 21.74
CA ALA A 80 13.14 -1.63 21.27
C ALA A 80 12.11 -1.78 22.40
N GLU A 81 12.50 -2.45 23.49
CA GLU A 81 11.62 -2.70 24.65
C GLU A 81 11.20 -1.44 25.43
N ARG A 82 11.83 -0.29 25.14
CA ARG A 82 11.51 1.02 25.76
C ARG A 82 10.82 2.00 24.80
N ARG A 83 10.48 1.59 23.59
CA ARG A 83 9.83 2.46 22.59
C ARG A 83 8.30 2.50 22.68
N GLU A 84 7.70 1.81 23.64
CA GLU A 84 6.25 1.80 23.93
C GLU A 84 5.38 1.47 22.70
N LEU A 85 5.86 0.61 21.83
CA LEU A 85 5.17 0.13 20.65
C LEU A 85 5.02 -1.40 20.66
N SER A 86 4.15 -1.92 19.79
CA SER A 86 4.04 -3.34 19.53
C SER A 86 4.25 -3.63 18.04
N MET A 87 4.70 -4.84 17.73
CA MET A 87 4.97 -5.26 16.35
C MET A 87 4.39 -6.65 16.06
N VAL A 88 3.72 -6.77 14.91
CA VAL A 88 3.26 -8.03 14.32
C VAL A 88 4.24 -8.40 13.23
N PHE A 89 4.88 -9.56 13.37
CA PHE A 89 5.88 -10.08 12.45
C PHE A 89 5.25 -10.92 11.33
N GLN A 90 5.89 -10.98 10.20
CA GLN A 90 5.50 -11.78 9.05
C GLN A 90 5.30 -13.28 9.38
N SER A 91 6.14 -13.86 10.23
CA SER A 91 6.07 -15.25 10.66
C SER A 91 5.10 -15.49 11.81
N TYR A 92 4.32 -14.47 12.22
CA TYR A 92 3.47 -14.46 13.42
C TYR A 92 4.24 -14.66 14.74
N ALA A 93 5.42 -15.26 14.72
CA ALA A 93 6.26 -15.57 15.87
C ALA A 93 5.49 -16.23 17.04
N ILE A 94 4.61 -17.18 16.71
CA ILE A 94 3.82 -17.94 17.68
C ILE A 94 4.70 -19.00 18.34
N TRP A 95 4.56 -19.19 19.65
CA TRP A 95 5.18 -20.27 20.40
C TRP A 95 4.31 -21.53 20.33
N PRO A 96 4.67 -22.56 19.54
CA PRO A 96 3.79 -23.71 19.26
C PRO A 96 3.57 -24.63 20.46
N HIS A 97 4.45 -24.60 21.44
CA HIS A 97 4.39 -25.38 22.67
C HIS A 97 3.50 -24.78 23.76
N MET A 98 3.01 -23.55 23.54
CA MET A 98 2.12 -22.82 24.44
C MET A 98 0.67 -22.89 23.95
N THR A 99 -0.27 -22.66 24.87
CA THR A 99 -1.68 -22.40 24.56
C THR A 99 -1.84 -21.01 23.93
N VAL A 100 -3.04 -20.74 23.37
CA VAL A 100 -3.41 -19.40 22.88
C VAL A 100 -3.32 -18.38 24.00
N PHE A 101 -3.88 -18.69 25.17
CA PHE A 101 -3.82 -17.82 26.35
C PHE A 101 -2.38 -17.50 26.76
N GLU A 102 -1.54 -18.52 26.86
CA GLU A 102 -0.12 -18.34 27.26
C GLU A 102 0.66 -17.51 26.25
N ASN A 103 0.43 -17.68 24.95
CA ASN A 103 1.04 -16.83 23.91
C ASN A 103 0.73 -15.34 24.13
N VAL A 104 -0.52 -15.01 24.47
CA VAL A 104 -0.94 -13.62 24.69
C VAL A 104 -0.48 -13.12 26.07
N ALA A 105 -0.55 -13.98 27.10
CA ALA A 105 -0.18 -13.65 28.48
C ALA A 105 1.33 -13.43 28.68
N TYR A 106 2.17 -14.08 27.84
CA TYR A 106 3.62 -14.15 28.06
C TYR A 106 4.28 -12.79 28.34
N GLY A 107 4.02 -11.80 27.52
CA GLY A 107 4.64 -10.49 27.66
C GLY A 107 4.16 -9.73 28.90
N LEU A 108 2.90 -9.90 29.31
CA LEU A 108 2.36 -9.31 30.55
C LEU A 108 3.03 -9.92 31.79
N ARG A 109 3.26 -11.24 31.77
CA ARG A 109 3.97 -11.97 32.84
C ARG A 109 5.45 -11.55 32.93
N VAL A 110 6.12 -11.35 31.76
CA VAL A 110 7.49 -10.81 31.74
C VAL A 110 7.57 -9.44 32.39
N ARG A 111 6.52 -8.60 32.22
CA ARG A 111 6.38 -7.31 32.91
C ARG A 111 5.93 -7.44 34.39
N ARG A 112 5.75 -8.67 34.89
CA ARG A 112 5.35 -8.98 36.28
C ARG A 112 4.02 -8.38 36.71
N LEU A 113 3.05 -8.30 35.79
CA LEU A 113 1.68 -7.90 36.15
C LEU A 113 1.02 -8.97 37.04
N PRO A 114 0.10 -8.56 37.97
CA PRO A 114 -0.69 -9.50 38.76
C PRO A 114 -1.52 -10.44 37.86
N GLU A 115 -1.62 -11.73 38.23
CA GLU A 115 -2.28 -12.74 37.39
C GLU A 115 -3.77 -12.44 37.12
N VAL A 116 -4.44 -11.75 38.04
CA VAL A 116 -5.83 -11.27 37.83
C VAL A 116 -5.89 -10.28 36.67
N GLU A 117 -4.96 -9.33 36.62
CA GLU A 117 -4.86 -8.34 35.55
C GLU A 117 -4.46 -9.01 34.24
N VAL A 118 -3.50 -9.95 34.26
CA VAL A 118 -3.11 -10.76 33.09
C VAL A 118 -4.34 -11.46 32.51
N THR A 119 -5.12 -12.16 33.36
CA THR A 119 -6.31 -12.90 32.93
C THR A 119 -7.33 -11.99 32.28
N THR A 120 -7.62 -10.83 32.88
CA THR A 120 -8.59 -9.87 32.35
C THR A 120 -8.15 -9.33 30.98
N ARG A 121 -6.92 -8.80 30.88
CA ARG A 121 -6.39 -8.24 29.63
C ARG A 121 -6.28 -9.26 28.50
N VAL A 122 -5.88 -10.50 28.83
CA VAL A 122 -5.81 -11.58 27.82
C VAL A 122 -7.18 -11.94 27.30
N ARG A 123 -8.20 -12.03 28.16
CA ARG A 123 -9.57 -12.30 27.71
C ARG A 123 -10.08 -11.19 26.80
N GLU A 124 -9.95 -9.94 27.22
CA GLU A 124 -10.31 -8.77 26.38
C GLU A 124 -9.62 -8.79 25.01
N ALA A 125 -8.31 -9.09 24.99
CA ALA A 125 -7.55 -9.18 23.75
C ALA A 125 -7.99 -10.34 22.86
N LEU A 126 -8.33 -11.50 23.43
CA LEU A 126 -8.84 -12.67 22.68
C LEU A 126 -10.24 -12.43 22.16
N ASP A 127 -11.12 -11.79 22.95
CA ASP A 127 -12.48 -11.44 22.52
C ASP A 127 -12.44 -10.43 21.37
N LEU A 128 -11.52 -9.46 21.43
CA LEU A 128 -11.31 -8.47 20.37
C LEU A 128 -11.00 -9.11 19.01
N VAL A 129 -10.26 -10.22 19.00
CA VAL A 129 -9.89 -10.97 17.79
C VAL A 129 -10.74 -12.23 17.56
N GLN A 130 -11.86 -12.37 18.26
CA GLN A 130 -12.82 -13.48 18.13
C GLN A 130 -12.19 -14.87 18.42
N LEU A 131 -11.31 -14.96 19.40
CA LEU A 131 -10.66 -16.19 19.87
C LEU A 131 -10.95 -16.53 21.34
N GLY A 132 -11.96 -15.92 21.98
CA GLY A 132 -12.28 -16.09 23.39
C GLY A 132 -12.40 -17.56 23.81
N ASP A 133 -13.11 -18.38 23.01
CA ASP A 133 -13.31 -19.80 23.28
C ASP A 133 -12.09 -20.69 23.03
N LEU A 134 -11.06 -20.17 22.42
CA LEU A 134 -9.85 -20.93 22.03
C LEU A 134 -8.67 -20.75 22.99
N GLY A 135 -8.84 -20.02 24.08
CA GLY A 135 -7.75 -19.69 25.02
C GLY A 135 -6.95 -20.89 25.52
N ALA A 136 -7.62 -22.01 25.85
CA ALA A 136 -6.96 -23.24 26.33
C ALA A 136 -6.37 -24.11 25.20
N ARG A 137 -6.63 -23.80 23.93
CA ARG A 137 -6.17 -24.59 22.79
C ARG A 137 -4.68 -24.40 22.55
N SER A 138 -3.97 -25.49 22.21
CA SER A 138 -2.56 -25.42 21.79
C SER A 138 -2.44 -24.60 20.51
N ALA A 139 -1.48 -23.66 20.45
CA ALA A 139 -1.25 -22.80 19.31
C ALA A 139 -0.80 -23.59 18.05
N SER A 140 -0.20 -24.78 18.21
CA SER A 140 0.17 -25.66 17.09
C SER A 140 -1.02 -26.26 16.34
N LYS A 141 -2.24 -26.23 16.94
CA LYS A 141 -3.47 -26.76 16.34
C LYS A 141 -4.34 -25.70 15.68
N LEU A 142 -3.82 -24.50 15.51
CA LEU A 142 -4.53 -23.38 14.91
C LEU A 142 -4.32 -23.31 13.39
N SER A 143 -5.36 -22.87 12.65
CA SER A 143 -5.20 -22.47 11.25
C SER A 143 -4.33 -21.20 11.11
N GLY A 144 -3.82 -20.92 9.91
CA GLY A 144 -3.01 -19.73 9.65
C GLY A 144 -3.70 -18.42 10.08
N GLY A 145 -4.99 -18.24 9.75
CA GLY A 145 -5.76 -17.07 10.17
C GLY A 145 -5.96 -17.00 11.70
N GLN A 146 -6.15 -18.14 12.38
CA GLN A 146 -6.22 -18.16 13.83
C GLN A 146 -4.86 -17.80 14.46
N GLN A 147 -3.75 -18.29 13.90
CA GLN A 147 -2.41 -17.92 14.36
C GLN A 147 -2.14 -16.41 14.20
N GLN A 148 -2.56 -15.84 13.08
CA GLN A 148 -2.49 -14.39 12.86
C GLN A 148 -3.30 -13.63 13.90
N ARG A 149 -4.53 -14.03 14.19
CA ARG A 149 -5.34 -13.38 15.22
C ARG A 149 -4.71 -13.49 16.62
N VAL A 150 -4.02 -14.58 16.94
CA VAL A 150 -3.21 -14.68 18.17
C VAL A 150 -2.06 -13.68 18.16
N ALA A 151 -1.36 -13.50 17.04
CA ALA A 151 -0.29 -12.50 16.92
C ALA A 151 -0.83 -11.07 17.09
N LEU A 152 -2.02 -10.79 16.56
CA LEU A 152 -2.73 -9.51 16.76
C LEU A 152 -3.10 -9.31 18.24
N ALA A 153 -3.74 -10.30 18.89
CA ALA A 153 -4.09 -10.24 20.32
C ALA A 153 -2.85 -9.97 21.17
N ARG A 154 -1.72 -10.63 20.86
CA ARG A 154 -0.44 -10.43 21.54
C ARG A 154 0.10 -9.01 21.37
N ALA A 155 -0.11 -8.39 20.21
CA ALA A 155 0.31 -7.00 19.98
C ALA A 155 -0.61 -6.00 20.72
N PHE A 156 -1.90 -6.28 20.80
CA PHE A 156 -2.89 -5.38 21.41
C PHE A 156 -2.98 -5.48 22.94
N VAL A 157 -2.61 -6.62 23.54
CA VAL A 157 -2.75 -6.86 25.00
C VAL A 157 -2.03 -5.82 25.88
N PHE A 158 -1.05 -5.13 25.31
CA PHE A 158 -0.31 -4.03 25.98
C PHE A 158 -0.97 -2.67 25.83
N SER A 159 -2.04 -2.54 25.05
CA SER A 159 -2.64 -1.26 24.68
C SER A 159 -1.57 -0.25 24.18
N PRO A 160 -0.79 -0.61 23.14
CA PRO A 160 0.30 0.23 22.66
C PRO A 160 -0.21 1.52 22.05
N SER A 161 0.59 2.59 22.07
CA SER A 161 0.31 3.83 21.36
C SER A 161 0.58 3.75 19.86
N VAL A 162 1.47 2.81 19.46
CA VAL A 162 1.90 2.58 18.08
C VAL A 162 1.92 1.09 17.77
N LEU A 163 1.38 0.72 16.61
CA LEU A 163 1.42 -0.65 16.06
C LEU A 163 2.22 -0.69 14.77
N LEU A 164 3.11 -1.65 14.68
CA LEU A 164 3.91 -1.90 13.49
C LEU A 164 3.54 -3.28 12.91
N PHE A 165 3.36 -3.35 11.59
CA PHE A 165 2.97 -4.57 10.89
C PHE A 165 3.97 -4.88 9.77
N ASP A 166 4.71 -5.98 9.88
CA ASP A 166 5.69 -6.46 8.88
C ASP A 166 5.05 -7.57 8.05
N GLU A 167 4.43 -7.22 6.93
CA GLU A 167 3.73 -8.14 6.00
C GLU A 167 2.80 -9.16 6.70
N PRO A 168 1.87 -8.74 7.56
CA PRO A 168 1.14 -9.66 8.44
C PRO A 168 0.21 -10.62 7.70
N LEU A 169 -0.20 -10.34 6.44
CA LEU A 169 -1.13 -11.15 5.66
C LEU A 169 -0.45 -12.03 4.60
N SER A 170 0.87 -11.92 4.44
CA SER A 170 1.61 -12.54 3.32
C SER A 170 1.54 -14.08 3.30
N ASN A 171 1.39 -14.73 4.46
CA ASN A 171 1.36 -16.19 4.60
C ASN A 171 -0.05 -16.80 4.50
N LEU A 172 -1.07 -15.99 4.15
CA LEU A 172 -2.45 -16.45 4.00
C LEU A 172 -2.79 -16.72 2.53
N ASP A 173 -3.70 -17.65 2.29
CA ASP A 173 -4.31 -17.82 0.97
C ASP A 173 -5.16 -16.59 0.58
N ALA A 174 -5.48 -16.44 -0.70
CA ALA A 174 -6.11 -15.24 -1.25
C ALA A 174 -7.49 -14.95 -0.60
N LYS A 175 -8.31 -15.99 -0.32
CA LYS A 175 -9.64 -15.83 0.26
C LYS A 175 -9.53 -15.33 1.70
N LEU A 176 -8.73 -16.02 2.51
CA LEU A 176 -8.54 -15.68 3.91
C LEU A 176 -7.87 -14.30 4.05
N ARG A 177 -6.94 -13.94 3.14
CA ARG A 177 -6.31 -12.61 3.10
C ARG A 177 -7.34 -11.52 2.87
N ALA A 178 -8.30 -11.72 1.94
CA ALA A 178 -9.37 -10.76 1.69
C ALA A 178 -10.27 -10.57 2.94
N GLU A 179 -10.65 -11.64 3.62
CA GLU A 179 -11.42 -11.60 4.87
C GLU A 179 -10.66 -10.86 5.97
N MET A 180 -9.40 -11.24 6.21
CA MET A 180 -8.54 -10.65 7.25
C MET A 180 -8.22 -9.17 7.01
N ARG A 181 -8.19 -8.71 5.76
CA ARG A 181 -8.01 -7.30 5.38
C ARG A 181 -9.14 -6.42 5.92
N VAL A 182 -10.39 -6.90 5.76
CA VAL A 182 -11.58 -6.19 6.28
C VAL A 182 -11.55 -6.16 7.80
N GLU A 183 -11.31 -7.31 8.44
CA GLU A 183 -11.24 -7.41 9.91
C GLU A 183 -10.14 -6.50 10.49
N LEU A 184 -8.97 -6.48 9.88
CA LEU A 184 -7.86 -5.65 10.33
C LEU A 184 -8.23 -4.16 10.25
N LYS A 185 -8.88 -3.72 9.15
CA LYS A 185 -9.36 -2.34 9.00
C LYS A 185 -10.38 -1.97 10.08
N GLU A 186 -11.34 -2.85 10.38
CA GLU A 186 -12.33 -2.63 11.45
C GLU A 186 -11.67 -2.57 12.82
N LEU A 187 -10.73 -3.47 13.08
CA LEU A 187 -9.99 -3.53 14.33
C LEU A 187 -9.17 -2.26 14.57
N GLN A 188 -8.48 -1.78 13.55
CA GLN A 188 -7.72 -0.53 13.58
C GLN A 188 -8.62 0.67 13.93
N ARG A 189 -9.80 0.77 13.26
CA ARG A 189 -10.78 1.84 13.55
C ARG A 189 -11.30 1.79 14.98
N ARG A 190 -11.56 0.58 15.50
CA ARG A 190 -12.06 0.41 16.89
C ARG A 190 -11.03 0.78 17.94
N LEU A 191 -9.76 0.53 17.66
CA LEU A 191 -8.66 0.79 18.60
C LEU A 191 -8.14 2.22 18.53
N ASP A 192 -8.40 2.93 17.42
CA ASP A 192 -7.94 4.30 17.18
C ASP A 192 -6.44 4.45 17.49
N VAL A 193 -5.61 3.52 16.95
CA VAL A 193 -4.18 3.43 17.24
C VAL A 193 -3.35 3.81 16.02
N THR A 194 -2.31 4.58 16.21
CA THR A 194 -1.36 4.93 15.15
C THR A 194 -0.65 3.69 14.63
N SER A 195 -0.55 3.50 13.32
CA SER A 195 0.15 2.33 12.80
C SER A 195 0.99 2.59 11.56
N VAL A 196 2.06 1.78 11.42
CA VAL A 196 2.82 1.63 10.18
C VAL A 196 2.71 0.20 9.70
N TYR A 197 2.27 0.04 8.48
CA TYR A 197 2.04 -1.25 7.82
C TYR A 197 3.02 -1.42 6.67
N VAL A 198 3.65 -2.57 6.55
CA VAL A 198 4.50 -2.94 5.41
C VAL A 198 3.82 -4.00 4.59
N THR A 199 3.72 -3.79 3.30
CA THR A 199 3.26 -4.80 2.34
C THR A 199 3.88 -4.57 0.95
N HIS A 200 3.87 -5.61 0.13
CA HIS A 200 4.08 -5.54 -1.30
C HIS A 200 2.77 -5.73 -2.09
N ASP A 201 1.66 -6.00 -1.39
CA ASP A 201 0.34 -6.19 -1.97
C ASP A 201 -0.38 -4.85 -2.09
N LEU A 202 -0.70 -4.48 -3.33
CA LEU A 202 -1.39 -3.24 -3.64
C LEU A 202 -2.80 -3.18 -3.07
N GLU A 203 -3.54 -4.31 -3.12
CA GLU A 203 -4.91 -4.35 -2.65
C GLU A 203 -4.99 -4.16 -1.13
N GLU A 204 -3.98 -4.68 -0.39
CA GLU A 204 -3.84 -4.42 1.04
C GLU A 204 -3.62 -2.93 1.30
N ALA A 205 -2.63 -2.34 0.62
CA ALA A 205 -2.30 -0.93 0.79
C ALA A 205 -3.51 -0.02 0.48
N LEU A 206 -4.21 -0.25 -0.64
CA LEU A 206 -5.37 0.57 -1.02
C LEU A 206 -6.57 0.41 -0.07
N ALA A 207 -6.78 -0.80 0.50
CA ALA A 207 -7.94 -1.06 1.35
C ALA A 207 -7.76 -0.59 2.79
N ILE A 208 -6.56 -0.73 3.35
CA ILE A 208 -6.33 -0.53 4.79
C ILE A 208 -5.90 0.90 5.13
N SER A 209 -5.12 1.54 4.25
CA SER A 209 -4.38 2.76 4.59
C SER A 209 -5.22 4.03 4.55
N ASP A 210 -4.83 5.00 5.37
CA ASP A 210 -5.21 6.41 5.22
C ASP A 210 -4.23 7.12 4.27
N ARG A 211 -2.92 6.80 4.39
CA ARG A 211 -1.87 7.25 3.46
C ARG A 211 -0.91 6.11 3.11
N ILE A 212 -0.35 6.20 1.92
CA ILE A 212 0.61 5.25 1.36
C ILE A 212 1.90 5.99 1.03
N VAL A 213 3.03 5.41 1.42
CA VAL A 213 4.37 5.79 1.00
C VAL A 213 4.84 4.74 0.01
N VAL A 214 4.94 5.09 -1.27
CA VAL A 214 5.49 4.21 -2.30
C VAL A 214 7.00 4.33 -2.29
N MET A 215 7.69 3.20 -2.11
CA MET A 215 9.15 3.13 -2.02
C MET A 215 9.74 2.34 -3.19
N ARG A 216 10.91 2.80 -3.65
CA ARG A 216 11.74 2.13 -4.65
C ARG A 216 13.21 2.34 -4.32
N ASP A 217 14.02 1.28 -4.39
CA ASP A 217 15.50 1.35 -4.26
C ASP A 217 15.99 2.13 -3.02
N GLY A 218 15.29 2.03 -1.90
CA GLY A 218 15.61 2.71 -0.65
C GLY A 218 15.14 4.15 -0.54
N ALA A 219 14.43 4.68 -1.53
CA ALA A 219 13.90 6.05 -1.57
C ALA A 219 12.37 6.08 -1.64
N ILE A 220 11.78 7.24 -1.34
CA ILE A 220 10.35 7.50 -1.49
C ILE A 220 10.10 8.05 -2.90
N GLU A 221 9.19 7.42 -3.64
CA GLU A 221 8.73 7.87 -4.95
C GLU A 221 7.51 8.79 -4.85
N GLN A 222 6.53 8.41 -4.03
CA GLN A 222 5.31 9.20 -3.83
C GLN A 222 4.72 8.94 -2.44
N VAL A 223 4.11 9.96 -1.85
CA VAL A 223 3.28 9.87 -0.64
C VAL A 223 1.92 10.48 -0.95
N GLY A 224 0.84 9.79 -0.57
CA GLY A 224 -0.52 10.29 -0.79
C GLY A 224 -1.58 9.36 -0.22
N THR A 225 -2.84 9.77 -0.32
CA THR A 225 -3.99 8.89 -0.04
C THR A 225 -4.06 7.75 -1.07
N PRO A 226 -4.76 6.64 -0.76
CA PRO A 226 -4.97 5.55 -1.73
C PRO A 226 -5.48 6.03 -3.10
N GLY A 227 -6.44 6.97 -3.11
CA GLY A 227 -6.97 7.55 -4.34
C GLY A 227 -5.93 8.37 -5.11
N GLU A 228 -5.12 9.19 -4.44
CA GLU A 228 -4.05 9.96 -5.09
C GLU A 228 -2.97 9.06 -5.69
N ILE A 229 -2.54 8.02 -4.96
CA ILE A 229 -1.53 7.06 -5.45
C ILE A 229 -2.05 6.30 -6.67
N TYR A 230 -3.33 5.90 -6.66
CA TYR A 230 -3.92 5.12 -7.76
C TYR A 230 -4.28 5.99 -8.97
N ASP A 231 -5.01 7.09 -8.76
CA ASP A 231 -5.58 7.92 -9.84
C ASP A 231 -4.63 9.03 -10.32
N ARG A 232 -3.60 9.40 -9.54
CA ARG A 232 -2.64 10.48 -9.83
C ARG A 232 -1.19 10.04 -9.60
N PRO A 233 -0.73 8.99 -10.29
CA PRO A 233 0.65 8.56 -10.16
C PRO A 233 1.60 9.67 -10.60
N ARG A 234 2.66 9.89 -9.83
CA ARG A 234 3.64 10.95 -10.08
C ARG A 234 4.52 10.63 -11.30
N ASN A 235 4.97 9.39 -11.40
CA ASN A 235 5.91 8.95 -12.43
C ASN A 235 5.52 7.59 -13.01
N THR A 236 6.28 7.14 -14.00
CA THR A 236 6.07 5.86 -14.70
C THR A 236 6.16 4.67 -13.76
N PHE A 237 7.08 4.68 -12.79
CA PHE A 237 7.22 3.60 -11.83
C PHE A 237 5.94 3.45 -10.98
N VAL A 238 5.43 4.54 -10.42
CA VAL A 238 4.20 4.49 -9.60
C VAL A 238 3.00 4.11 -10.46
N ALA A 239 2.92 4.61 -11.70
CA ALA A 239 1.84 4.26 -12.62
C ALA A 239 1.78 2.76 -12.92
N ASP A 240 2.92 2.12 -13.14
CA ASP A 240 3.04 0.70 -13.45
C ASP A 240 2.91 -0.17 -12.21
N PHE A 241 3.61 0.16 -11.13
CA PHE A 241 3.64 -0.61 -9.89
C PHE A 241 2.28 -0.63 -9.18
N VAL A 242 1.56 0.50 -9.18
CA VAL A 242 0.26 0.68 -8.50
C VAL A 242 -0.92 0.28 -9.42
N GLY A 243 -0.74 -0.71 -10.26
CA GLY A 243 -1.77 -1.28 -11.12
C GLY A 243 -1.51 -1.02 -12.59
N SER A 244 -2.11 -1.85 -13.45
CA SER A 244 -1.87 -1.80 -14.89
C SER A 244 -2.32 -0.48 -15.51
N ALA A 245 -1.40 0.23 -16.15
CA ALA A 245 -1.67 1.46 -16.89
C ALA A 245 -1.18 1.34 -18.34
N ASN A 246 -1.90 1.95 -19.27
CA ASN A 246 -1.39 2.23 -20.59
C ASN A 246 -0.57 3.51 -20.54
N LEU A 247 0.66 3.47 -21.02
CA LEU A 247 1.54 4.62 -21.13
C LEU A 247 1.52 5.14 -22.57
N ILE A 248 0.95 6.31 -22.76
CA ILE A 248 0.79 6.93 -24.07
C ILE A 248 1.81 8.07 -24.19
N ARG A 249 2.81 7.89 -25.06
CA ARG A 249 3.79 8.93 -25.35
C ARG A 249 3.25 9.91 -26.38
N GLY A 250 3.48 11.20 -26.18
CA GLY A 250 3.11 12.23 -27.12
C GLY A 250 3.81 13.56 -26.86
N ARG A 251 3.51 14.53 -27.70
CA ARG A 251 3.99 15.90 -27.58
C ARG A 251 2.89 16.79 -27.05
N ARG A 252 3.20 17.58 -26.03
CA ARG A 252 2.26 18.55 -25.48
C ARG A 252 1.91 19.64 -26.51
N ARG A 253 0.61 19.98 -26.59
CA ARG A 253 0.05 20.99 -27.49
C ARG A 253 -0.58 22.13 -26.69
N PRO A 254 0.24 23.07 -26.16
CA PRO A 254 -0.27 24.17 -25.35
C PRO A 254 -1.28 25.07 -26.11
N ASP A 255 -1.18 25.12 -27.43
CA ASP A 255 -2.08 25.83 -28.33
C ASP A 255 -3.52 25.29 -28.34
N LEU A 256 -3.70 24.01 -27.95
CA LEU A 256 -4.99 23.32 -27.87
C LEU A 256 -5.54 23.19 -26.46
N GLU A 257 -4.77 23.57 -25.44
CA GLU A 257 -5.17 23.44 -24.03
C GLU A 257 -6.31 24.40 -23.68
N ARG A 258 -7.41 23.87 -23.11
CA ARG A 258 -8.60 24.62 -22.69
C ARG A 258 -9.19 24.00 -21.42
N ASP A 259 -9.92 24.79 -20.66
CA ASP A 259 -10.68 24.37 -19.47
C ASP A 259 -9.86 23.60 -18.43
N GLY A 260 -8.55 23.92 -18.33
CA GLY A 260 -7.63 23.27 -17.39
C GLY A 260 -7.16 21.86 -17.82
N LEU A 261 -7.56 21.40 -19.00
CA LEU A 261 -7.09 20.16 -19.60
C LEU A 261 -5.81 20.41 -20.38
N VAL A 262 -4.85 19.51 -20.27
CA VAL A 262 -3.68 19.42 -21.14
C VAL A 262 -4.03 18.58 -22.36
N VAL A 263 -3.43 18.92 -23.50
CA VAL A 263 -3.61 18.18 -24.75
C VAL A 263 -2.25 17.67 -25.21
N ILE A 264 -2.17 16.38 -25.51
CA ILE A 264 -1.01 15.78 -26.14
C ILE A 264 -1.38 15.22 -27.50
N GLU A 265 -0.46 15.33 -28.45
CA GLU A 265 -0.56 14.72 -29.77
C GLU A 265 0.40 13.53 -29.82
N THR A 266 -0.14 12.35 -30.13
CA THR A 266 0.65 11.13 -30.30
C THR A 266 1.44 11.19 -31.61
N PRO A 267 2.49 10.37 -31.83
CA PRO A 267 3.17 10.26 -33.12
C PRO A 267 2.25 9.85 -34.30
N GLY A 268 1.13 9.19 -34.02
CA GLY A 268 0.12 8.85 -35.02
C GLY A 268 -0.91 9.96 -35.29
N GLY A 269 -0.81 11.10 -34.58
CA GLY A 269 -1.67 12.28 -34.76
C GLY A 269 -2.93 12.27 -33.91
N ALA A 270 -3.16 11.27 -33.07
CA ALA A 270 -4.30 11.28 -32.15
C ALA A 270 -4.09 12.31 -31.03
N LEU A 271 -5.18 13.01 -30.69
CA LEU A 271 -5.18 13.91 -29.54
C LEU A 271 -5.69 13.16 -28.30
N VAL A 272 -4.96 13.37 -27.18
CA VAL A 272 -5.33 12.87 -25.85
C VAL A 272 -5.46 14.06 -24.92
N HIS A 273 -6.66 14.27 -24.40
CA HIS A 273 -6.97 15.29 -23.40
C HIS A 273 -6.83 14.69 -22.02
N GLY A 274 -6.10 15.35 -21.12
CA GLY A 274 -5.83 14.83 -19.79
C GLY A 274 -5.64 15.92 -18.75
N ILE A 275 -5.22 15.49 -17.56
CA ILE A 275 -4.89 16.38 -16.45
C ILE A 275 -3.38 16.32 -16.16
N ALA A 276 -2.81 17.46 -15.78
CA ALA A 276 -1.43 17.54 -15.30
C ALA A 276 -1.47 17.87 -13.80
N PRO A 277 -0.99 16.97 -12.93
CA PRO A 277 -0.85 17.26 -11.51
C PRO A 277 0.12 18.41 -11.25
N ASP A 278 1.19 18.51 -12.04
CA ASP A 278 2.09 19.67 -12.07
C ASP A 278 2.20 20.21 -13.51
N ARG A 279 2.14 21.56 -13.66
CA ARG A 279 2.16 22.23 -14.98
C ARG A 279 3.53 22.28 -15.64
N ARG A 280 4.57 21.72 -15.04
CA ARG A 280 5.98 21.83 -15.49
C ARG A 280 6.41 20.78 -16.51
N ALA A 281 5.49 20.05 -17.14
CA ALA A 281 5.82 19.03 -18.12
C ALA A 281 6.55 19.58 -19.34
N GLY A 282 7.59 18.87 -19.80
CA GLY A 282 8.38 19.19 -21.00
C GLY A 282 7.59 19.10 -22.31
N ALA A 283 8.29 19.20 -23.43
CA ALA A 283 7.66 19.11 -24.77
C ALA A 283 7.25 17.67 -25.12
N GLU A 284 8.03 16.66 -24.72
CA GLU A 284 7.67 15.23 -24.81
C GLU A 284 7.20 14.76 -23.43
N VAL A 285 6.09 14.08 -23.41
CA VAL A 285 5.41 13.67 -22.17
C VAL A 285 4.82 12.28 -22.29
N LEU A 286 4.61 11.63 -21.13
CA LEU A 286 3.87 10.38 -21.00
C LEU A 286 2.54 10.66 -20.31
N VAL A 287 1.47 10.04 -20.83
CA VAL A 287 0.16 10.01 -20.18
C VAL A 287 -0.13 8.60 -19.73
N ALA A 288 -0.46 8.44 -18.45
CA ALA A 288 -0.94 7.18 -17.91
C ALA A 288 -2.47 7.13 -17.96
N VAL A 289 -3.01 6.00 -18.43
CA VAL A 289 -4.45 5.69 -18.39
C VAL A 289 -4.65 4.28 -17.85
N ARG A 290 -5.36 4.14 -16.73
CA ARG A 290 -5.63 2.81 -16.14
C ARG A 290 -6.42 1.93 -17.10
N THR A 291 -6.06 0.65 -17.19
CA THR A 291 -6.72 -0.32 -18.09
C THR A 291 -8.22 -0.46 -17.82
N VAL A 292 -8.65 -0.26 -16.57
CA VAL A 292 -10.06 -0.29 -16.13
C VAL A 292 -10.81 1.03 -16.37
N ARG A 293 -10.12 2.10 -16.73
CA ARG A 293 -10.70 3.41 -17.04
C ARG A 293 -10.92 3.64 -18.53
N LEU A 294 -10.43 2.73 -19.37
CA LEU A 294 -10.75 2.69 -20.79
C LEU A 294 -12.05 1.93 -21.02
N ARG A 295 -12.85 2.41 -21.95
CA ARG A 295 -14.07 1.75 -22.43
C ARG A 295 -13.89 1.32 -23.88
N ILE A 296 -14.58 0.27 -24.28
CA ILE A 296 -14.61 -0.23 -25.66
C ILE A 296 -16.06 -0.24 -26.12
N ASP A 297 -16.31 0.33 -27.30
CA ASP A 297 -17.63 0.40 -27.91
C ASP A 297 -17.55 0.01 -29.39
N ARG A 298 -18.60 -0.64 -29.94
CA ARG A 298 -18.72 -0.94 -31.38
C ARG A 298 -19.01 0.32 -32.21
N ALA A 299 -19.72 1.26 -31.63
CA ALA A 299 -20.02 2.55 -32.26
C ALA A 299 -19.27 3.68 -31.55
N ARG A 300 -18.97 4.73 -32.28
CA ARG A 300 -18.29 5.90 -31.71
C ARG A 300 -19.17 6.57 -30.66
N PRO A 301 -18.74 6.68 -29.38
CA PRO A 301 -19.49 7.38 -28.34
C PRO A 301 -19.72 8.84 -28.68
N ALA A 302 -20.98 9.30 -28.61
CA ALA A 302 -21.31 10.70 -28.84
C ALA A 302 -20.83 11.57 -27.67
N GLY A 303 -20.28 12.76 -27.99
CA GLY A 303 -19.86 13.75 -27.00
C GLY A 303 -18.61 13.43 -26.18
N ALA A 304 -17.98 12.26 -26.39
CA ALA A 304 -16.74 11.93 -25.73
C ALA A 304 -15.54 12.62 -26.42
N VAL A 305 -14.64 13.20 -25.62
CA VAL A 305 -13.48 13.96 -26.11
C VAL A 305 -12.36 13.02 -26.56
N ASN A 306 -11.99 12.06 -25.72
CA ASN A 306 -10.96 11.06 -26.04
C ASN A 306 -11.65 9.82 -26.63
N VAL A 307 -11.65 9.70 -27.95
CA VAL A 307 -12.21 8.53 -28.66
C VAL A 307 -11.31 8.19 -29.82
N TRP A 308 -10.78 6.97 -29.82
CA TRP A 308 -9.82 6.49 -30.81
C TRP A 308 -10.30 5.20 -31.47
N PRO A 309 -10.20 5.06 -32.80
CA PRO A 309 -10.49 3.80 -33.48
C PRO A 309 -9.35 2.81 -33.18
N ALA A 310 -9.69 1.58 -32.87
CA ALA A 310 -8.75 0.51 -32.57
C ALA A 310 -9.26 -0.84 -33.11
N ARG A 311 -8.41 -1.86 -33.10
CA ARG A 311 -8.77 -3.23 -33.50
C ARG A 311 -8.40 -4.20 -32.38
N ILE A 312 -9.28 -5.13 -32.05
CA ILE A 312 -9.02 -6.18 -31.06
C ILE A 312 -8.05 -7.20 -31.66
N ARG A 313 -6.88 -7.35 -31.03
CA ARG A 313 -5.87 -8.36 -31.42
C ARG A 313 -5.99 -9.64 -30.62
N GLN A 314 -6.29 -9.52 -29.33
CA GLN A 314 -6.43 -10.66 -28.43
C GLN A 314 -7.46 -10.37 -27.36
N ARG A 315 -8.17 -11.42 -26.97
CA ARG A 315 -9.15 -11.42 -25.89
C ARG A 315 -8.80 -12.49 -24.87
N VAL A 316 -8.65 -12.10 -23.60
CA VAL A 316 -8.34 -13.01 -22.49
C VAL A 316 -9.40 -12.88 -21.40
N PHE A 317 -10.18 -13.93 -21.19
CA PHE A 317 -11.14 -13.98 -20.08
C PHE A 317 -10.42 -14.30 -18.77
N GLN A 318 -10.65 -13.51 -17.72
CA GLN A 318 -10.01 -13.64 -16.41
C GLN A 318 -11.02 -13.74 -15.25
N GLY A 319 -12.20 -14.33 -15.49
CA GLY A 319 -13.26 -14.46 -14.50
C GLY A 319 -14.08 -13.17 -14.38
N ASP A 320 -13.71 -12.28 -13.48
CA ASP A 320 -14.46 -11.05 -13.18
C ASP A 320 -14.43 -10.02 -14.32
N PHE A 321 -13.47 -10.12 -15.23
CA PHE A 321 -13.33 -9.22 -16.37
C PHE A 321 -12.73 -9.93 -17.59
N THR A 322 -12.93 -9.33 -18.75
CA THR A 322 -12.22 -9.68 -19.97
C THR A 322 -11.14 -8.64 -20.26
N GLN A 323 -9.92 -9.08 -20.45
CA GLN A 323 -8.81 -8.23 -20.88
C GLN A 323 -8.71 -8.27 -22.41
N TYR A 324 -8.77 -7.08 -23.02
CA TYR A 324 -8.62 -6.89 -24.45
C TYR A 324 -7.26 -6.25 -24.73
N HIS A 325 -6.50 -6.86 -25.64
CA HIS A 325 -5.30 -6.29 -26.21
C HIS A 325 -5.68 -5.69 -27.57
N LEU A 326 -5.56 -4.39 -27.69
CA LEU A 326 -5.99 -3.63 -28.85
C LEU A 326 -4.78 -3.09 -29.59
N GLU A 327 -4.87 -3.05 -30.91
CA GLU A 327 -3.96 -2.28 -31.75
C GLU A 327 -4.53 -0.89 -31.99
N TRP A 328 -3.73 0.12 -31.65
CA TRP A 328 -4.02 1.53 -31.83
C TRP A 328 -2.76 2.26 -32.29
N GLU A 329 -2.77 2.86 -33.47
CA GLU A 329 -1.61 3.57 -34.04
C GLU A 329 -0.30 2.75 -34.05
N GLY A 330 -0.39 1.45 -34.36
CA GLY A 330 0.76 0.55 -34.32
C GLY A 330 1.28 0.21 -32.90
N ARG A 331 0.56 0.59 -31.86
CA ARG A 331 0.86 0.33 -30.46
C ARG A 331 -0.19 -0.58 -29.84
N GLN A 332 0.17 -1.17 -28.72
CA GLN A 332 -0.77 -1.94 -27.91
C GLN A 332 -1.42 -1.07 -26.85
N LEU A 333 -2.75 -1.13 -26.76
CA LEU A 333 -3.52 -0.69 -25.59
C LEU A 333 -4.15 -1.91 -24.91
N ILE A 334 -4.24 -1.88 -23.60
CA ILE A 334 -4.89 -2.91 -22.80
C ILE A 334 -6.13 -2.30 -22.16
N VAL A 335 -7.27 -2.96 -22.34
CA VAL A 335 -8.54 -2.57 -21.70
C VAL A 335 -9.08 -3.74 -20.89
N ARG A 336 -9.48 -3.49 -19.65
CA ARG A 336 -10.19 -4.45 -18.81
C ARG A 336 -11.64 -4.04 -18.71
N SER A 337 -12.53 -4.91 -19.17
CA SER A 337 -13.98 -4.66 -19.22
C SER A 337 -14.74 -5.79 -18.53
N ALA A 338 -15.69 -5.41 -17.66
CA ALA A 338 -16.66 -6.33 -17.05
C ALA A 338 -17.95 -6.44 -17.90
N ALA A 339 -17.97 -5.94 -19.15
CA ALA A 339 -19.15 -5.96 -20.01
C ALA A 339 -19.65 -7.39 -20.29
N ALA A 340 -20.96 -7.56 -20.25
CA ALA A 340 -21.63 -8.85 -20.45
C ALA A 340 -21.50 -9.39 -21.89
N GLU A 341 -21.43 -8.50 -22.90
CA GLU A 341 -21.29 -8.90 -24.30
C GLU A 341 -19.82 -8.85 -24.73
N PRO A 342 -19.18 -10.00 -24.92
CA PRO A 342 -17.81 -10.04 -25.36
C PRO A 342 -17.70 -9.65 -26.84
N MET A 343 -16.67 -8.85 -27.15
CA MET A 343 -16.26 -8.54 -28.51
C MET A 343 -15.28 -9.61 -29.00
N ALA A 344 -15.25 -9.85 -30.32
CA ALA A 344 -14.41 -10.86 -30.93
C ALA A 344 -13.02 -10.30 -31.31
N GLU A 345 -12.05 -11.20 -31.43
CA GLU A 345 -10.76 -10.87 -32.03
C GLU A 345 -10.96 -10.48 -33.50
N GLY A 346 -10.29 -9.43 -33.93
CA GLY A 346 -10.45 -8.84 -35.26
C GLY A 346 -11.49 -7.73 -35.35
N ASP A 347 -12.39 -7.59 -34.37
CA ASP A 347 -13.40 -6.53 -34.38
C ASP A 347 -12.74 -5.13 -34.39
N ALA A 348 -13.29 -4.25 -35.24
CA ALA A 348 -13.02 -2.82 -35.19
C ALA A 348 -13.88 -2.18 -34.09
N VAL A 349 -13.26 -1.41 -33.21
CA VAL A 349 -13.88 -0.83 -32.03
C VAL A 349 -13.44 0.62 -31.86
N PHE A 350 -14.17 1.34 -31.00
CA PHE A 350 -13.75 2.63 -30.47
C PHE A 350 -13.33 2.47 -29.01
N VAL A 351 -12.15 2.98 -28.68
CA VAL A 351 -11.67 3.07 -27.31
C VAL A 351 -11.91 4.49 -26.84
N SER A 352 -12.44 4.65 -25.63
CA SER A 352 -12.66 5.97 -25.05
C SER A 352 -12.16 6.05 -23.61
N ALA A 353 -11.78 7.28 -23.18
CA ALA A 353 -11.38 7.61 -21.83
C ALA A 353 -11.91 9.00 -21.42
N GLU A 354 -12.30 9.16 -20.17
CA GLU A 354 -12.57 10.50 -19.64
C GLU A 354 -11.25 11.25 -19.42
N PRO A 355 -11.16 12.56 -19.75
CA PRO A 355 -9.92 13.34 -19.58
C PRO A 355 -9.32 13.29 -18.17
N ARG A 356 -10.15 13.26 -17.13
CA ARG A 356 -9.68 13.16 -15.74
C ARG A 356 -8.91 11.86 -15.40
N HIS A 357 -9.06 10.84 -16.22
CA HIS A 357 -8.36 9.55 -16.09
C HIS A 357 -7.10 9.42 -16.97
N CYS A 358 -6.81 10.44 -17.76
CA CYS A 358 -5.62 10.57 -18.57
C CYS A 358 -4.65 11.50 -17.82
N VAL A 359 -3.66 10.93 -17.12
CA VAL A 359 -2.80 11.68 -16.19
C VAL A 359 -1.41 11.85 -16.78
N LEU A 360 -0.96 13.12 -16.95
CA LEU A 360 0.43 13.39 -17.30
C LEU A 360 1.36 12.97 -16.16
N LEU A 361 2.42 12.26 -16.52
CA LEU A 361 3.47 11.84 -15.60
C LEU A 361 4.64 12.82 -15.62
N GLU A 362 5.30 12.96 -14.47
CA GLU A 362 6.61 13.56 -14.36
C GLU A 362 7.67 12.54 -14.79
N GLU A 363 8.59 12.89 -15.69
CA GLU A 363 9.77 12.09 -16.04
C GLU A 363 10.97 12.43 -15.16
#